data_ccc86ade40c2087252a6c7d647a59434
#
_entry.id   ccc86ade40c2087252a6c7d647a59434
#
_cell.length_a   1.000
_cell.length_b   1.000
_cell.length_c   1.000
_cell.angle_alpha   90.00
_cell.angle_beta   90.00
_cell.angle_gamma   90.00
#
_symmetry.space_group_name_H-M   'P 1'
#
loop_
_entity.id
_entity.type
_entity.pdbx_description
1 polymer ?
#
loop_
_entity_poly.entity_id
_entity_poly.type
_entity_poly.pdbx_seq_one_letter_code
_entity_poly.pdbx_strand_id
1 'polypeptide(L)'
;MPVDLSFVERQLKAKPFRPHPLLRNNHAQTILAYIYPRRAKLISEFKNDEERLFEVAPGVRLLAHCRWQTSEKRRKSPTLILVHGLEGSSKSIYMLGTAAAAFTNGFNVLRLNLRSCGETEHLTNTLYHSGMSEDLRRIIEELIEKDCLEQIFLAGFSLGGNMSLKLAGEWSENPPLEFRGVAAVSAPIDLAACSDAIGFRSNWIYNRRFLNNLAKRMRRVQKLYPERYQTEGIEQIRSIRDFDARFTARYGGFKDVDDYYSRSSSLKLIEKIRVPTLIVHAQDDPFVPFTAFNQISQLANPFVILLAPEKGGHVGFVADSKTDDKNRFWAENRIIQFCRLLSESHNVLGR
;
A
#
# COMPACT_ATOMS: atom_id res chain seq x y z
N MET A 1 28.38 2.06 4.57
CA MET A 1 28.33 2.58 3.18
C MET A 1 26.88 2.61 2.74
N PRO A 2 26.43 3.57 1.93
CA PRO A 2 25.09 3.54 1.37
C PRO A 2 24.91 2.25 0.56
N VAL A 3 23.69 1.68 0.59
CA VAL A 3 23.34 0.49 -0.18
C VAL A 3 23.47 0.81 -1.67
N ASP A 4 24.16 -0.04 -2.43
CA ASP A 4 24.23 0.08 -3.89
C ASP A 4 22.88 -0.29 -4.53
N LEU A 5 22.02 0.72 -4.70
CA LEU A 5 20.71 0.55 -5.32
C LEU A 5 20.80 0.11 -6.79
N SER A 6 21.91 0.37 -7.46
CA SER A 6 22.10 -0.10 -8.84
C SER A 6 22.26 -1.63 -8.89
N PHE A 7 22.90 -2.21 -7.87
CA PHE A 7 22.93 -3.67 -7.72
C PHE A 7 21.53 -4.24 -7.44
N VAL A 8 20.79 -3.63 -6.50
CA VAL A 8 19.41 -4.06 -6.17
C VAL A 8 18.51 -3.99 -7.40
N GLU A 9 18.58 -2.90 -8.17
CA GLU A 9 17.83 -2.74 -9.41
C GLU A 9 18.15 -3.83 -10.44
N ARG A 10 19.45 -4.13 -10.68
CA ARG A 10 19.85 -5.23 -11.59
C ARG A 10 19.26 -6.56 -11.16
N GLN A 11 19.30 -6.88 -9.86
CA GLN A 11 18.74 -8.13 -9.33
C GLN A 11 17.21 -8.22 -9.50
N LEU A 12 16.51 -7.13 -9.33
CA LEU A 12 15.05 -7.06 -9.54
C LEU A 12 14.69 -7.20 -11.02
N LYS A 13 15.40 -6.49 -11.90
CA LYS A 13 15.21 -6.54 -13.36
C LYS A 13 15.61 -7.89 -14.00
N ALA A 14 16.46 -8.66 -13.36
CA ALA A 14 16.82 -10.01 -13.82
C ALA A 14 15.64 -10.99 -13.81
N LYS A 15 14.56 -10.66 -13.09
CA LYS A 15 13.33 -11.45 -13.06
C LYS A 15 12.14 -10.64 -13.61
N PRO A 16 12.06 -10.43 -14.93
CA PRO A 16 11.02 -9.61 -15.55
C PRO A 16 9.65 -10.26 -15.38
N PHE A 17 8.60 -9.43 -15.36
CA PHE A 17 7.24 -9.93 -15.34
C PHE A 17 6.87 -10.59 -16.68
N ARG A 18 6.40 -11.82 -16.61
CA ARG A 18 5.82 -12.55 -17.74
C ARG A 18 4.39 -12.90 -17.39
N PRO A 19 3.40 -12.24 -18.01
CA PRO A 19 1.99 -12.48 -17.69
C PRO A 19 1.59 -13.92 -18.04
N HIS A 20 0.71 -14.50 -17.24
CA HIS A 20 0.08 -15.77 -17.58
C HIS A 20 -0.59 -15.65 -18.98
N PRO A 21 -0.41 -16.61 -19.90
CA PRO A 21 -0.88 -16.48 -21.29
C PRO A 21 -2.36 -16.11 -21.46
N LEU A 22 -3.23 -16.63 -20.58
CA LEU A 22 -4.66 -16.33 -20.55
C LEU A 22 -5.02 -15.00 -19.85
N LEU A 23 -4.04 -14.30 -19.26
CA LEU A 23 -4.23 -13.10 -18.46
C LEU A 23 -3.45 -11.91 -19.03
N ARG A 24 -3.40 -11.78 -20.35
CA ARG A 24 -2.76 -10.63 -21.01
C ARG A 24 -3.60 -9.37 -20.99
N ASN A 25 -4.89 -9.49 -20.67
CA ASN A 25 -5.80 -8.37 -20.50
C ASN A 25 -5.66 -7.79 -19.09
N ASN A 26 -5.58 -6.48 -18.95
CA ASN A 26 -5.42 -5.77 -17.70
C ASN A 26 -6.58 -5.99 -16.70
N HIS A 27 -7.82 -6.04 -17.19
CA HIS A 27 -8.97 -6.33 -16.34
C HIS A 27 -8.94 -7.79 -15.85
N ALA A 28 -8.53 -8.73 -16.72
CA ALA A 28 -8.36 -10.14 -16.32
C ALA A 28 -7.28 -10.28 -15.23
N GLN A 29 -6.14 -9.61 -15.37
CA GLN A 29 -5.09 -9.57 -14.34
C GLN A 29 -5.64 -9.03 -13.01
N THR A 30 -6.34 -7.89 -13.05
CA THR A 30 -6.90 -7.24 -11.86
C THR A 30 -7.91 -8.13 -11.15
N ILE A 31 -8.85 -8.72 -11.89
CA ILE A 31 -9.94 -9.52 -11.31
C ILE A 31 -9.40 -10.86 -10.79
N LEU A 32 -8.61 -11.57 -11.58
CA LEU A 32 -8.16 -12.92 -11.23
C LEU A 32 -7.25 -12.91 -10.01
N ALA A 33 -6.35 -11.93 -9.88
CA ALA A 33 -5.53 -11.79 -8.69
C ALA A 33 -6.37 -11.71 -7.40
N TYR A 34 -7.56 -11.09 -7.50
CA TYR A 34 -8.48 -10.95 -6.39
C TYR A 34 -9.26 -12.23 -6.06
N ILE A 35 -9.64 -13.01 -7.09
CA ILE A 35 -10.47 -14.23 -6.93
C ILE A 35 -9.65 -15.53 -6.91
N TYR A 36 -8.32 -15.44 -7.07
CA TYR A 36 -7.44 -16.60 -7.13
C TYR A 36 -7.62 -17.52 -5.91
N PRO A 37 -7.69 -18.85 -6.08
CA PRO A 37 -8.10 -19.81 -5.04
C PRO A 37 -6.99 -20.05 -3.98
N ARG A 38 -6.45 -19.00 -3.38
CA ARG A 38 -5.50 -19.07 -2.24
C ARG A 38 -6.08 -18.47 -0.95
N ARG A 39 -7.24 -17.79 -1.04
CA ARG A 39 -7.79 -16.99 0.05
C ARG A 39 -8.06 -17.80 1.31
N ALA A 40 -8.75 -18.94 1.19
CA ALA A 40 -9.12 -19.77 2.33
C ALA A 40 -7.89 -20.30 3.09
N LYS A 41 -6.87 -20.77 2.36
CA LYS A 41 -5.59 -21.23 2.93
C LYS A 41 -4.89 -20.09 3.69
N LEU A 42 -4.77 -18.92 3.07
CA LEU A 42 -4.11 -17.77 3.68
C LEU A 42 -4.86 -17.25 4.93
N ILE A 43 -6.20 -17.20 4.89
CA ILE A 43 -6.98 -16.79 6.07
C ILE A 43 -6.75 -17.77 7.23
N SER A 44 -6.76 -19.07 6.96
CA SER A 44 -6.50 -20.10 7.99
C SER A 44 -5.10 -19.98 8.58
N GLU A 45 -4.10 -19.70 7.73
CA GLU A 45 -2.71 -19.53 8.14
C GLU A 45 -2.52 -18.38 9.12
N PHE A 46 -3.28 -17.28 8.94
CA PHE A 46 -3.16 -16.05 9.72
C PHE A 46 -4.24 -15.87 10.81
N LYS A 47 -4.96 -16.94 11.17
CA LYS A 47 -6.07 -16.88 12.13
C LYS A 47 -5.64 -16.48 13.55
N ASN A 48 -4.43 -16.83 13.95
CA ASN A 48 -3.92 -16.64 15.32
C ASN A 48 -2.88 -15.51 15.40
N ASP A 49 -2.88 -14.56 14.47
CA ASP A 49 -2.00 -13.39 14.57
C ASP A 49 -2.37 -12.53 15.78
N GLU A 50 -1.36 -11.93 16.39
CA GLU A 50 -1.54 -10.97 17.48
C GLU A 50 -2.29 -9.72 16.96
N GLU A 51 -3.36 -9.32 17.63
CA GLU A 51 -4.03 -8.05 17.39
C GLU A 51 -3.38 -6.96 18.25
N ARG A 52 -2.89 -5.91 17.61
CA ARG A 52 -2.26 -4.76 18.26
C ARG A 52 -2.92 -3.47 17.86
N LEU A 53 -3.20 -2.61 18.83
CA LEU A 53 -3.73 -1.28 18.62
C LEU A 53 -2.60 -0.25 18.71
N PHE A 54 -2.50 0.61 17.71
CA PHE A 54 -1.59 1.77 17.68
C PHE A 54 -2.39 3.05 17.83
N GLU A 55 -2.07 3.88 18.78
CA GLU A 55 -2.65 5.21 18.92
C GLU A 55 -1.91 6.20 18.03
N VAL A 56 -2.54 6.60 16.91
CA VAL A 56 -1.93 7.47 15.90
C VAL A 56 -2.28 8.94 16.06
N ALA A 57 -3.32 9.23 16.86
CA ALA A 57 -3.72 10.56 17.29
C ALA A 57 -4.60 10.41 18.55
N PRO A 58 -4.83 11.46 19.34
CA PRO A 58 -5.66 11.36 20.54
C PRO A 58 -7.03 10.75 20.26
N GLY A 59 -7.31 9.59 20.88
CA GLY A 59 -8.55 8.85 20.72
C GLY A 59 -8.71 8.16 19.34
N VAL A 60 -7.66 8.08 18.53
CA VAL A 60 -7.66 7.42 17.21
C VAL A 60 -6.70 6.23 17.22
N ARG A 61 -7.24 5.04 17.11
CA ARG A 61 -6.45 3.80 17.13
C ARG A 61 -6.60 3.01 15.84
N LEU A 62 -5.48 2.49 15.33
CA LEU A 62 -5.44 1.58 14.21
C LEU A 62 -5.16 0.15 14.70
N LEU A 63 -5.91 -0.80 14.16
CA LEU A 63 -5.68 -2.22 14.41
C LEU A 63 -4.68 -2.78 13.40
N ALA A 64 -3.62 -3.42 13.90
CA ALA A 64 -2.72 -4.25 13.11
C ALA A 64 -2.85 -5.72 13.52
N HIS A 65 -2.77 -6.63 12.54
CA HIS A 65 -2.54 -8.05 12.78
C HIS A 65 -1.05 -8.32 12.61
N CYS A 66 -0.40 -8.72 13.71
CA CYS A 66 1.05 -8.86 13.81
C CYS A 66 1.44 -10.33 13.87
N ARG A 67 2.44 -10.72 13.10
CA ARG A 67 3.11 -12.01 13.19
C ARG A 67 4.60 -11.80 13.37
N TRP A 68 5.10 -12.25 14.50
CA TRP A 68 6.49 -12.07 14.91
C TRP A 68 7.31 -13.33 14.68
N GLN A 69 8.56 -13.19 14.34
CA GLN A 69 9.55 -14.25 14.50
C GLN A 69 9.72 -14.59 15.99
N THR A 70 10.51 -15.60 16.33
CA THR A 70 10.72 -15.97 17.75
C THR A 70 11.15 -14.76 18.60
N SER A 71 10.84 -14.76 19.89
CA SER A 71 11.14 -13.64 20.81
C SER A 71 12.59 -13.20 20.75
N GLU A 72 13.52 -14.15 20.63
CA GLU A 72 14.97 -13.89 20.55
C GLU A 72 15.37 -13.19 19.24
N LYS A 73 14.63 -13.42 18.16
CA LYS A 73 14.91 -12.86 16.84
C LYS A 73 14.08 -11.62 16.52
N ARG A 74 12.95 -11.40 17.21
CA ARG A 74 11.96 -10.35 16.90
C ARG A 74 12.60 -8.99 16.64
N ARG A 75 13.47 -8.52 17.53
CA ARG A 75 14.10 -7.21 17.43
C ARG A 75 15.01 -7.07 16.20
N LYS A 76 15.82 -8.10 15.91
CA LYS A 76 16.81 -8.12 14.82
C LYS A 76 16.23 -8.52 13.47
N SER A 77 15.11 -9.25 13.46
CA SER A 77 14.43 -9.62 12.22
C SER A 77 13.89 -8.39 11.53
N PRO A 78 14.07 -8.25 10.21
CA PRO A 78 13.46 -7.16 9.46
C PRO A 78 11.94 -7.25 9.60
N THR A 79 11.31 -6.11 9.74
CA THR A 79 9.87 -5.98 9.93
C THR A 79 9.22 -5.35 8.71
N LEU A 80 8.24 -6.01 8.12
CA LEU A 80 7.47 -5.51 6.97
C LEU A 80 6.08 -5.08 7.41
N ILE A 81 5.80 -3.78 7.30
CA ILE A 81 4.49 -3.19 7.52
C ILE A 81 3.76 -3.15 6.19
N LEU A 82 2.54 -3.69 6.14
CA LEU A 82 1.70 -3.76 4.95
C LEU A 82 0.50 -2.82 5.07
N VAL A 83 0.26 -2.01 4.02
CA VAL A 83 -0.82 -1.02 3.95
C VAL A 83 -1.72 -1.32 2.76
N HIS A 84 -3.02 -1.52 3.03
CA HIS A 84 -3.99 -1.89 2.00
C HIS A 84 -4.46 -0.70 1.15
N GLY A 85 -5.10 -1.01 0.01
CA GLY A 85 -5.72 -0.03 -0.88
C GLY A 85 -7.13 0.40 -0.44
N LEU A 86 -7.76 1.20 -1.30
CA LEU A 86 -9.11 1.74 -1.10
C LEU A 86 -10.12 0.65 -0.71
N GLU A 87 -10.82 0.83 0.42
CA GLU A 87 -11.82 -0.09 0.97
C GLU A 87 -11.30 -1.54 1.18
N GLY A 88 -9.98 -1.69 1.32
CA GLY A 88 -9.34 -2.95 1.69
C GLY A 88 -9.32 -3.17 3.21
N SER A 89 -8.55 -4.16 3.62
CA SER A 89 -8.27 -4.46 5.04
C SER A 89 -7.01 -5.31 5.18
N SER A 90 -6.57 -5.56 6.40
CA SER A 90 -5.53 -6.51 6.75
C SER A 90 -5.79 -7.93 6.20
N LYS A 91 -7.06 -8.25 5.85
CA LYS A 91 -7.50 -9.53 5.29
C LYS A 91 -7.60 -9.53 3.75
N SER A 92 -7.17 -8.47 3.07
CA SER A 92 -7.09 -8.43 1.62
C SER A 92 -6.10 -9.48 1.10
N ILE A 93 -6.43 -10.12 -0.02
CA ILE A 93 -5.69 -11.30 -0.50
C ILE A 93 -4.20 -11.02 -0.79
N TYR A 94 -3.88 -9.86 -1.33
CA TYR A 94 -2.51 -9.43 -1.58
C TYR A 94 -1.76 -9.12 -0.28
N MET A 95 -2.44 -8.60 0.76
CA MET A 95 -1.89 -8.40 2.09
C MET A 95 -1.48 -9.74 2.72
N LEU A 96 -2.39 -10.72 2.66
CA LEU A 96 -2.14 -12.06 3.20
C LEU A 96 -1.03 -12.78 2.41
N GLY A 97 -1.04 -12.68 1.07
CA GLY A 97 -0.03 -13.31 0.22
C GLY A 97 1.37 -12.75 0.47
N THR A 98 1.49 -11.42 0.51
CA THR A 98 2.77 -10.75 0.82
C THR A 98 3.22 -11.08 2.24
N ALA A 99 2.30 -11.11 3.21
CA ALA A 99 2.60 -11.45 4.60
C ALA A 99 3.17 -12.88 4.72
N ALA A 100 2.55 -13.86 4.04
CA ALA A 100 3.03 -15.25 4.03
C ALA A 100 4.43 -15.35 3.43
N ALA A 101 4.65 -14.68 2.30
CA ALA A 101 5.96 -14.65 1.66
C ALA A 101 7.02 -13.97 2.55
N ALA A 102 6.69 -12.85 3.20
CA ALA A 102 7.59 -12.14 4.11
C ALA A 102 7.95 -13.00 5.33
N PHE A 103 6.94 -13.55 6.02
CA PHE A 103 7.16 -14.35 7.21
C PHE A 103 8.04 -15.59 6.94
N THR A 104 7.79 -16.28 5.82
CA THR A 104 8.59 -17.45 5.39
C THR A 104 10.04 -17.05 5.04
N ASN A 105 10.29 -15.78 4.71
CA ASN A 105 11.63 -15.25 4.48
C ASN A 105 12.25 -14.56 5.72
N GLY A 106 11.73 -14.81 6.92
CA GLY A 106 12.32 -14.39 8.18
C GLY A 106 11.95 -12.98 8.64
N PHE A 107 10.93 -12.35 8.02
CA PHE A 107 10.43 -11.05 8.44
C PHE A 107 9.41 -11.18 9.57
N ASN A 108 9.39 -10.23 10.50
CA ASN A 108 8.18 -9.90 11.21
C ASN A 108 7.21 -9.23 10.23
N VAL A 109 5.91 -9.39 10.45
CA VAL A 109 4.91 -8.83 9.54
C VAL A 109 3.79 -8.14 10.32
N LEU A 110 3.46 -6.91 9.93
CA LEU A 110 2.29 -6.18 10.41
C LEU A 110 1.37 -5.89 9.22
N ARG A 111 0.10 -6.26 9.33
CA ARG A 111 -0.94 -5.97 8.34
C ARG A 111 -1.90 -4.95 8.95
N LEU A 112 -1.84 -3.70 8.50
CA LEU A 112 -2.64 -2.60 9.04
C LEU A 112 -4.08 -2.64 8.52
N ASN A 113 -5.02 -2.20 9.37
CA ASN A 113 -6.29 -1.66 8.94
C ASN A 113 -6.23 -0.14 9.05
N LEU A 114 -6.47 0.56 7.93
CA LEU A 114 -6.61 2.02 7.94
C LEU A 114 -7.86 2.42 8.73
N ARG A 115 -7.94 3.68 9.16
CA ARG A 115 -9.06 4.21 9.96
C ARG A 115 -10.41 3.77 9.40
N SER A 116 -11.28 3.25 10.24
CA SER A 116 -12.62 2.76 9.88
C SER A 116 -12.66 1.69 8.77
N CYS A 117 -11.56 0.96 8.53
CA CYS A 117 -11.51 -0.18 7.61
C CYS A 117 -11.38 -1.51 8.36
N GLY A 118 -11.85 -2.60 7.75
CA GLY A 118 -11.72 -3.94 8.34
C GLY A 118 -12.53 -4.10 9.63
N GLU A 119 -13.70 -3.47 9.71
CA GLU A 119 -14.62 -3.53 10.86
C GLU A 119 -14.10 -2.81 12.12
N THR A 120 -13.23 -1.80 11.93
CA THR A 120 -12.62 -1.02 13.02
C THR A 120 -13.22 0.38 13.18
N GLU A 121 -14.43 0.61 12.69
CA GLU A 121 -15.10 1.91 12.75
C GLU A 121 -15.27 2.44 14.19
N HIS A 122 -15.31 1.56 15.17
CA HIS A 122 -15.44 1.90 16.60
C HIS A 122 -14.10 2.36 17.24
N LEU A 123 -12.97 2.17 16.57
CA LEU A 123 -11.65 2.56 17.09
C LEU A 123 -11.27 4.00 16.76
N THR A 124 -12.06 4.68 15.93
CA THR A 124 -11.79 6.04 15.51
C THR A 124 -13.05 6.77 15.10
N ASN A 125 -13.14 8.03 15.48
CA ASN A 125 -14.21 8.92 15.03
C ASN A 125 -13.85 9.71 13.75
N THR A 126 -12.77 9.31 13.04
CA THR A 126 -12.32 9.96 11.81
C THR A 126 -12.25 8.96 10.65
N LEU A 127 -12.46 9.47 9.44
CA LEU A 127 -12.33 8.69 8.20
C LEU A 127 -10.87 8.69 7.75
N TYR A 128 -10.46 7.63 7.03
CA TYR A 128 -9.18 7.66 6.34
C TYR A 128 -9.28 8.42 5.00
N HIS A 129 -8.16 8.93 4.57
CA HIS A 129 -7.95 9.46 3.22
C HIS A 129 -6.50 9.23 2.76
N SER A 130 -6.23 9.40 1.47
CA SER A 130 -4.94 9.06 0.85
C SER A 130 -3.75 9.90 1.35
N GLY A 131 -4.00 11.00 2.03
CA GLY A 131 -2.97 11.89 2.59
C GLY A 131 -2.53 11.56 4.02
N MET A 132 -3.06 10.51 4.67
CA MET A 132 -2.77 10.19 6.08
C MET A 132 -1.45 9.43 6.28
N SER A 133 -0.35 9.98 5.79
CA SER A 133 1.01 9.47 6.00
C SER A 133 1.45 9.54 7.46
N GLU A 134 0.92 10.50 8.22
CA GLU A 134 1.24 10.66 9.65
C GLU A 134 0.83 9.45 10.49
N ASP A 135 -0.25 8.76 10.15
CA ASP A 135 -0.64 7.52 10.84
C ASP A 135 0.47 6.45 10.71
N LEU A 136 1.07 6.34 9.53
CA LEU A 136 2.16 5.40 9.27
C LEU A 136 3.43 5.81 10.00
N ARG A 137 3.71 7.13 10.05
CA ARG A 137 4.82 7.69 10.80
C ARG A 137 4.74 7.28 12.27
N ARG A 138 3.60 7.51 12.94
CA ARG A 138 3.39 7.19 14.35
C ARG A 138 3.57 5.71 14.67
N ILE A 139 3.09 4.84 13.78
CA ILE A 139 3.26 3.39 13.94
C ILE A 139 4.75 3.02 13.87
N ILE A 140 5.49 3.56 12.89
CA ILE A 140 6.92 3.28 12.73
C ILE A 140 7.71 3.79 13.92
N GLU A 141 7.47 5.03 14.37
CA GLU A 141 8.09 5.63 15.55
C GLU A 141 7.82 4.77 16.80
N GLU A 142 6.58 4.34 17.03
CA GLU A 142 6.25 3.48 18.16
C GLU A 142 7.00 2.13 18.11
N LEU A 143 7.12 1.51 16.95
CA LEU A 143 7.83 0.25 16.78
C LEU A 143 9.35 0.40 17.05
N ILE A 144 9.91 1.55 16.71
CA ILE A 144 11.32 1.87 17.02
C ILE A 144 11.48 2.11 18.52
N GLU A 145 10.67 2.98 19.09
CA GLU A 145 10.81 3.43 20.47
C GLU A 145 10.46 2.35 21.51
N LYS A 146 9.32 1.64 21.30
CA LYS A 146 8.81 0.68 22.30
C LYS A 146 9.26 -0.75 22.05
N ASP A 147 9.34 -1.19 20.78
CA ASP A 147 9.72 -2.56 20.41
C ASP A 147 11.21 -2.67 20.06
N CYS A 148 11.91 -1.55 19.95
CA CYS A 148 13.33 -1.48 19.59
C CYS A 148 13.67 -2.24 18.30
N LEU A 149 12.78 -2.18 17.29
CA LEU A 149 12.98 -2.87 16.03
C LEU A 149 14.09 -2.18 15.22
N GLU A 150 15.04 -2.95 14.73
CA GLU A 150 16.26 -2.42 14.09
C GLU A 150 16.13 -2.19 12.59
N GLN A 151 15.17 -2.84 11.92
CA GLN A 151 14.96 -2.75 10.48
C GLN A 151 13.47 -2.77 10.15
N ILE A 152 12.95 -1.66 9.65
CA ILE A 152 11.54 -1.51 9.29
C ILE A 152 11.42 -1.19 7.81
N PHE A 153 10.57 -1.93 7.12
CA PHE A 153 10.15 -1.73 5.73
C PHE A 153 8.66 -1.46 5.68
N LEU A 154 8.25 -0.65 4.72
CA LEU A 154 6.86 -0.31 4.49
C LEU A 154 6.47 -0.73 3.07
N ALA A 155 5.39 -1.52 2.92
CA ALA A 155 4.87 -1.85 1.60
C ALA A 155 3.38 -1.51 1.49
N GLY A 156 3.06 -0.67 0.53
CA GLY A 156 1.70 -0.19 0.29
C GLY A 156 1.16 -0.62 -1.08
N PHE A 157 -0.14 -0.90 -1.12
CA PHE A 157 -0.86 -1.28 -2.34
C PHE A 157 -1.89 -0.22 -2.69
N SER A 158 -1.95 0.21 -3.95
CA SER A 158 -2.89 1.22 -4.42
C SER A 158 -2.85 2.47 -3.51
N LEU A 159 -3.96 2.88 -2.90
CA LEU A 159 -4.03 4.00 -1.96
C LEU A 159 -2.96 3.91 -0.86
N GLY A 160 -2.75 2.71 -0.28
CA GLY A 160 -1.69 2.49 0.70
C GLY A 160 -0.28 2.72 0.13
N GLY A 161 -0.08 2.45 -1.17
CA GLY A 161 1.16 2.76 -1.89
C GLY A 161 1.41 4.27 -1.99
N ASN A 162 0.38 5.05 -2.30
CA ASN A 162 0.48 6.50 -2.29
C ASN A 162 0.81 7.05 -0.89
N MET A 163 0.15 6.55 0.17
CA MET A 163 0.45 6.95 1.55
C MET A 163 1.91 6.64 1.92
N SER A 164 2.42 5.47 1.51
CA SER A 164 3.79 5.04 1.78
C SER A 164 4.83 5.92 1.07
N LEU A 165 4.60 6.25 -0.21
CA LEU A 165 5.45 7.15 -0.99
C LEU A 165 5.39 8.58 -0.44
N LYS A 166 4.21 9.04 -0.02
CA LYS A 166 4.02 10.34 0.60
C LYS A 166 4.84 10.45 1.89
N LEU A 167 4.76 9.47 2.78
CA LEU A 167 5.56 9.41 4.00
C LEU A 167 7.06 9.49 3.69
N ALA A 168 7.55 8.68 2.75
CA ALA A 168 8.97 8.66 2.38
C ALA A 168 9.46 10.03 1.87
N GLY A 169 8.63 10.72 1.07
CA GLY A 169 8.97 12.04 0.56
C GLY A 169 8.84 13.16 1.61
N GLU A 170 7.95 13.02 2.60
CA GLU A 170 7.80 13.95 3.72
C GLU A 170 8.94 13.83 4.74
N TRP A 171 9.48 12.63 4.96
CA TRP A 171 10.69 12.46 5.75
C TRP A 171 11.91 13.07 5.09
N SER A 172 11.95 13.06 3.74
CA SER A 172 13.03 13.68 2.97
C SER A 172 14.43 13.32 3.52
N GLU A 173 15.20 14.30 3.98
CA GLU A 173 16.57 14.10 4.48
C GLU A 173 16.65 13.47 5.88
N ASN A 174 15.52 13.30 6.59
CA ASN A 174 15.50 12.91 8.01
C ASN A 174 14.66 11.66 8.30
N PRO A 175 14.76 10.56 7.53
CA PRO A 175 14.11 9.32 7.90
C PRO A 175 14.83 8.70 9.12
N PRO A 176 14.11 7.98 10.02
CA PRO A 176 14.76 7.18 11.06
C PRO A 176 15.73 6.17 10.46
N LEU A 177 16.85 5.91 11.15
CA LEU A 177 17.88 4.98 10.68
C LEU A 177 17.34 3.55 10.52
N GLU A 178 16.38 3.17 11.33
CA GLU A 178 15.71 1.88 11.33
C GLU A 178 14.76 1.73 10.11
N PHE A 179 14.34 2.84 9.49
CA PHE A 179 13.46 2.82 8.31
C PHE A 179 14.26 2.57 7.04
N ARG A 180 14.26 1.32 6.59
CA ARG A 180 15.18 0.80 5.57
C ARG A 180 14.69 0.88 4.14
N GLY A 181 13.40 1.01 3.91
CA GLY A 181 12.88 1.12 2.55
C GLY A 181 11.37 1.07 2.43
N VAL A 182 10.92 1.48 1.26
CA VAL A 182 9.51 1.52 0.86
C VAL A 182 9.29 0.73 -0.41
N ALA A 183 8.19 -0.02 -0.47
CA ALA A 183 7.69 -0.61 -1.71
C ALA A 183 6.24 -0.14 -1.96
N ALA A 184 5.95 0.33 -3.16
CA ALA A 184 4.62 0.79 -3.56
C ALA A 184 4.17 0.06 -4.83
N VAL A 185 3.00 -0.58 -4.77
CA VAL A 185 2.44 -1.32 -5.90
C VAL A 185 1.19 -0.65 -6.40
N SER A 186 1.13 -0.32 -7.69
CA SER A 186 -0.02 0.32 -8.36
C SER A 186 -0.52 1.58 -7.62
N ALA A 187 0.42 2.40 -7.12
CA ALA A 187 0.11 3.57 -6.31
C ALA A 187 -0.51 4.70 -7.15
N PRO A 188 -1.67 5.27 -6.76
CA PRO A 188 -2.26 6.44 -7.39
C PRO A 188 -1.52 7.72 -6.98
N ILE A 189 -0.32 7.93 -7.54
CA ILE A 189 0.57 9.05 -7.21
C ILE A 189 -0.01 10.42 -7.58
N ASP A 190 -0.92 10.46 -8.57
CA ASP A 190 -1.76 11.59 -8.95
C ASP A 190 -3.23 11.21 -8.75
N LEU A 191 -3.81 11.64 -7.63
CA LEU A 191 -5.18 11.25 -7.24
C LEU A 191 -6.24 11.81 -8.17
N ALA A 192 -6.04 13.01 -8.72
CA ALA A 192 -6.99 13.63 -9.65
C ALA A 192 -7.08 12.78 -10.93
N ALA A 193 -5.95 12.51 -11.58
CA ALA A 193 -5.89 11.68 -12.78
C ALA A 193 -6.44 10.26 -12.54
N CYS A 194 -6.20 9.67 -11.37
CA CYS A 194 -6.72 8.35 -11.02
C CYS A 194 -8.24 8.35 -10.79
N SER A 195 -8.77 9.38 -10.13
CA SER A 195 -10.21 9.56 -9.94
C SER A 195 -10.95 9.67 -11.27
N ASP A 196 -10.39 10.45 -12.22
CA ASP A 196 -10.93 10.60 -13.56
C ASP A 196 -10.88 9.27 -14.34
N ALA A 197 -9.76 8.53 -14.26
CA ALA A 197 -9.60 7.24 -14.93
C ALA A 197 -10.60 6.19 -14.41
N ILE A 198 -10.85 6.12 -13.10
CA ILE A 198 -11.87 5.23 -12.52
C ILE A 198 -13.27 5.59 -13.07
N GLY A 199 -13.52 6.87 -13.35
CA GLY A 199 -14.77 7.38 -13.91
C GLY A 199 -15.02 6.98 -15.39
N PHE A 200 -14.04 6.47 -16.12
CA PHE A 200 -14.24 6.06 -17.53
C PHE A 200 -15.24 4.91 -17.65
N ARG A 201 -16.00 4.91 -18.75
CA ARG A 201 -17.01 3.88 -19.03
C ARG A 201 -16.47 2.45 -18.96
N SER A 202 -15.23 2.23 -19.41
CA SER A 202 -14.55 0.93 -19.33
C SER A 202 -14.38 0.43 -17.88
N ASN A 203 -14.38 1.34 -16.91
CA ASN A 203 -14.14 1.06 -15.49
C ASN A 203 -15.44 1.10 -14.64
N TRP A 204 -16.63 1.16 -15.28
CA TRP A 204 -17.91 1.34 -14.57
C TRP A 204 -18.17 0.30 -13.46
N ILE A 205 -17.77 -0.96 -13.69
CA ILE A 205 -17.93 -2.05 -12.70
C ILE A 205 -17.13 -1.74 -11.45
N TYR A 206 -15.90 -1.28 -11.60
CA TYR A 206 -15.02 -0.94 -10.49
C TYR A 206 -15.48 0.32 -9.78
N ASN A 207 -15.83 1.36 -10.53
CA ASN A 207 -16.38 2.60 -9.98
C ASN A 207 -17.61 2.28 -9.11
N ARG A 208 -18.57 1.52 -9.63
CA ARG A 208 -19.76 1.11 -8.89
C ARG A 208 -19.44 0.31 -7.64
N ARG A 209 -18.46 -0.62 -7.72
CA ARG A 209 -18.03 -1.43 -6.58
C ARG A 209 -17.40 -0.55 -5.49
N PHE A 210 -16.50 0.36 -5.87
CA PHE A 210 -15.87 1.29 -4.92
C PHE A 210 -16.91 2.18 -4.25
N LEU A 211 -17.80 2.80 -5.00
CA LEU A 211 -18.86 3.65 -4.47
C LEU A 211 -19.78 2.90 -3.51
N ASN A 212 -20.17 1.66 -3.84
CA ASN A 212 -20.98 0.84 -2.97
C ASN A 212 -20.26 0.53 -1.62
N ASN A 213 -18.96 0.23 -1.66
CA ASN A 213 -18.20 -0.05 -0.45
C ASN A 213 -18.01 1.21 0.39
N LEU A 214 -17.65 2.33 -0.24
CA LEU A 214 -17.55 3.64 0.41
C LEU A 214 -18.86 4.05 1.08
N ALA A 215 -19.99 3.91 0.38
CA ALA A 215 -21.31 4.21 0.93
C ALA A 215 -21.67 3.31 2.11
N LYS A 216 -21.37 2.00 2.03
CA LYS A 216 -21.58 1.06 3.15
C LYS A 216 -20.78 1.46 4.38
N ARG A 217 -19.50 1.80 4.21
CA ARG A 217 -18.65 2.26 5.30
C ARG A 217 -19.17 3.56 5.90
N MET A 218 -19.51 4.56 5.08
CA MET A 218 -20.07 5.83 5.57
C MET A 218 -21.32 5.62 6.42
N ARG A 219 -22.24 4.72 6.01
CA ARG A 219 -23.44 4.40 6.80
C ARG A 219 -23.09 3.72 8.12
N ARG A 220 -22.06 2.85 8.17
CA ARG A 220 -21.62 2.25 9.44
C ARG A 220 -21.00 3.29 10.37
N VAL A 221 -20.15 4.18 9.84
CA VAL A 221 -19.55 5.27 10.60
C VAL A 221 -20.61 6.25 11.11
N GLN A 222 -21.58 6.62 10.27
CA GLN A 222 -22.70 7.49 10.69
C GLN A 222 -23.51 6.89 11.84
N LYS A 223 -23.77 5.58 11.82
CA LYS A 223 -24.49 4.91 12.92
C LYS A 223 -23.77 5.01 14.26
N LEU A 224 -22.43 5.01 14.24
CA LEU A 224 -21.61 5.14 15.46
C LEU A 224 -21.42 6.59 15.89
N TYR A 225 -21.42 7.53 14.94
CA TYR A 225 -21.12 8.93 15.17
C TYR A 225 -22.13 9.84 14.44
N PRO A 226 -23.44 9.77 14.78
CA PRO A 226 -24.50 10.46 14.04
C PRO A 226 -24.39 11.99 14.10
N GLU A 227 -23.86 12.54 15.20
CA GLU A 227 -23.64 13.98 15.36
C GLU A 227 -22.51 14.51 14.46
N ARG A 228 -21.59 13.64 14.03
CA ARG A 228 -20.43 14.04 13.25
C ARG A 228 -20.62 13.84 11.75
N TYR A 229 -21.29 12.77 11.35
CA TYR A 229 -21.40 12.36 9.95
C TYR A 229 -22.83 12.32 9.46
N GLN A 230 -23.04 12.88 8.28
CA GLN A 230 -24.29 12.86 7.56
C GLN A 230 -24.10 12.13 6.25
N THR A 231 -25.09 11.36 5.81
CA THR A 231 -25.02 10.57 4.57
C THR A 231 -26.10 10.97 3.55
N GLU A 232 -26.73 12.12 3.74
CA GLU A 232 -27.73 12.63 2.80
C GLU A 232 -27.13 12.78 1.40
N GLY A 233 -27.88 12.31 0.40
CA GLY A 233 -27.46 12.35 -0.99
C GLY A 233 -26.37 11.33 -1.37
N ILE A 234 -25.98 10.41 -0.50
CA ILE A 234 -24.99 9.37 -0.80
C ILE A 234 -25.44 8.47 -1.97
N GLU A 235 -26.75 8.28 -2.14
CA GLU A 235 -27.34 7.50 -3.25
C GLU A 235 -27.23 8.22 -4.61
N GLN A 236 -26.97 9.50 -4.60
CA GLN A 236 -26.86 10.34 -5.81
C GLN A 236 -25.42 10.35 -6.37
N ILE A 237 -24.45 9.86 -5.60
CA ILE A 237 -23.04 9.83 -5.98
C ILE A 237 -22.83 8.92 -7.19
N ARG A 238 -22.10 9.40 -8.20
CA ARG A 238 -21.84 8.69 -9.45
C ARG A 238 -20.36 8.45 -9.73
N SER A 239 -19.46 9.19 -9.08
CA SER A 239 -18.02 9.08 -9.26
C SER A 239 -17.27 9.12 -7.93
N ILE A 240 -16.02 8.65 -7.94
CA ILE A 240 -15.10 8.78 -6.78
C ILE A 240 -14.92 10.27 -6.46
N ARG A 241 -14.78 11.13 -7.48
CA ARG A 241 -14.63 12.57 -7.28
C ARG A 241 -15.84 13.19 -6.56
N ASP A 242 -17.07 12.76 -6.89
CA ASP A 242 -18.28 13.23 -6.19
C ASP A 242 -18.27 12.78 -4.73
N PHE A 243 -17.85 11.53 -4.46
CA PHE A 243 -17.72 11.02 -3.11
C PHE A 243 -16.68 11.81 -2.33
N ASP A 244 -15.53 12.03 -2.93
CA ASP A 244 -14.43 12.75 -2.30
C ASP A 244 -14.79 14.22 -2.02
N ALA A 245 -15.50 14.88 -2.92
CA ALA A 245 -15.97 16.25 -2.71
C ALA A 245 -16.96 16.35 -1.53
N ARG A 246 -17.91 15.41 -1.43
CA ARG A 246 -18.98 15.47 -0.41
C ARG A 246 -18.54 14.94 0.96
N PHE A 247 -17.66 13.95 0.99
CA PHE A 247 -17.30 13.25 2.22
C PHE A 247 -15.82 13.37 2.56
N THR A 248 -14.91 12.94 1.67
CA THR A 248 -13.48 12.88 2.01
C THR A 248 -12.90 14.27 2.26
N ALA A 249 -13.11 15.21 1.35
CA ALA A 249 -12.61 16.58 1.52
C ALA A 249 -13.27 17.29 2.70
N ARG A 250 -14.60 17.23 2.79
CA ARG A 250 -15.36 17.87 3.86
C ARG A 250 -14.94 17.39 5.25
N TYR A 251 -14.88 16.08 5.47
CA TYR A 251 -14.58 15.51 6.78
C TYR A 251 -13.08 15.36 7.05
N GLY A 252 -12.26 15.45 6.01
CA GLY A 252 -10.80 15.44 6.09
C GLY A 252 -10.17 16.82 6.35
N GLY A 253 -10.98 17.90 6.42
CA GLY A 253 -10.47 19.25 6.67
C GLY A 253 -9.77 19.90 5.47
N PHE A 254 -10.16 19.51 4.25
CA PHE A 254 -9.71 20.13 3.01
C PHE A 254 -10.69 21.22 2.56
N LYS A 255 -10.19 22.22 1.84
CA LYS A 255 -10.99 23.29 1.29
C LYS A 255 -12.04 22.76 0.30
N ASP A 256 -11.59 21.87 -0.59
CA ASP A 256 -12.38 21.22 -1.62
C ASP A 256 -11.68 19.92 -2.09
N VAL A 257 -12.23 19.25 -3.09
CA VAL A 257 -11.68 18.01 -3.62
C VAL A 257 -10.34 18.20 -4.32
N ASP A 258 -10.09 19.35 -4.93
CA ASP A 258 -8.83 19.66 -5.62
C ASP A 258 -7.71 19.93 -4.60
N ASP A 259 -8.01 20.62 -3.50
CA ASP A 259 -7.10 20.76 -2.37
C ASP A 259 -6.77 19.38 -1.75
N TYR A 260 -7.79 18.51 -1.58
CA TYR A 260 -7.56 17.13 -1.14
C TYR A 260 -6.60 16.40 -2.06
N TYR A 261 -6.86 16.36 -3.36
CA TYR A 261 -6.02 15.64 -4.30
C TYR A 261 -4.60 16.23 -4.37
N SER A 262 -4.48 17.53 -4.42
CA SER A 262 -3.18 18.21 -4.49
C SER A 262 -2.30 17.93 -3.27
N ARG A 263 -2.87 17.99 -2.05
CA ARG A 263 -2.14 17.79 -0.78
C ARG A 263 -1.90 16.33 -0.44
N SER A 264 -2.68 15.42 -1.02
CA SER A 264 -2.64 13.99 -0.71
C SER A 264 -1.90 13.15 -1.75
N SER A 265 -1.66 13.67 -2.96
CA SER A 265 -0.87 13.01 -3.99
C SER A 265 0.60 12.98 -3.64
N SER A 266 1.27 11.85 -3.89
CA SER A 266 2.71 11.69 -3.63
C SER A 266 3.60 12.14 -4.79
N LEU A 267 3.07 12.41 -5.98
CA LEU A 267 3.85 12.69 -7.19
C LEU A 267 4.95 13.74 -6.98
N LYS A 268 4.60 14.90 -6.40
CA LYS A 268 5.55 16.01 -6.15
C LYS A 268 6.54 15.73 -5.02
N LEU A 269 6.33 14.67 -4.25
CA LEU A 269 7.19 14.30 -3.13
C LEU A 269 8.21 13.22 -3.51
N ILE A 270 8.03 12.54 -4.65
CA ILE A 270 8.92 11.45 -5.08
C ILE A 270 10.36 11.95 -5.29
N GLU A 271 10.55 13.17 -5.78
CA GLU A 271 11.88 13.79 -5.93
C GLU A 271 12.62 13.98 -4.60
N LYS A 272 11.86 14.12 -3.49
CA LYS A 272 12.39 14.35 -2.13
C LYS A 272 12.72 13.07 -1.38
N ILE A 273 12.38 11.89 -1.92
CA ILE A 273 12.64 10.61 -1.27
C ILE A 273 14.15 10.39 -1.13
N ARG A 274 14.59 10.00 0.07
CA ARG A 274 15.99 9.68 0.40
C ARG A 274 16.17 8.31 1.05
N VAL A 275 15.11 7.49 1.05
CA VAL A 275 15.18 6.08 1.47
C VAL A 275 15.06 5.18 0.23
N PRO A 276 15.70 4.01 0.21
CA PRO A 276 15.52 3.02 -0.84
C PRO A 276 14.03 2.78 -1.11
N THR A 277 13.60 2.99 -2.34
CA THR A 277 12.18 2.91 -2.71
C THR A 277 11.99 2.10 -3.98
N LEU A 278 11.11 1.10 -3.92
CA LEU A 278 10.66 0.31 -5.06
C LEU A 278 9.24 0.73 -5.44
N ILE A 279 9.06 1.14 -6.69
CA ILE A 279 7.74 1.36 -7.28
C ILE A 279 7.49 0.27 -8.32
N VAL A 280 6.41 -0.48 -8.17
CA VAL A 280 5.94 -1.48 -9.13
C VAL A 280 4.63 -1.00 -9.73
N HIS A 281 4.63 -0.74 -11.04
CA HIS A 281 3.44 -0.23 -11.71
C HIS A 281 3.31 -0.79 -13.13
N ALA A 282 2.13 -1.35 -13.47
CA ALA A 282 1.87 -1.84 -14.82
C ALA A 282 1.47 -0.70 -15.76
N GLN A 283 2.04 -0.66 -16.98
CA GLN A 283 1.69 0.38 -17.94
C GLN A 283 0.23 0.30 -18.40
N ASP A 284 -0.37 -0.89 -18.29
CA ASP A 284 -1.78 -1.14 -18.62
C ASP A 284 -2.74 -1.07 -17.42
N ASP A 285 -2.33 -0.48 -16.28
CA ASP A 285 -3.21 -0.35 -15.11
C ASP A 285 -4.48 0.43 -15.49
N PRO A 286 -5.70 -0.15 -15.29
CA PRO A 286 -6.94 0.50 -15.72
C PRO A 286 -7.35 1.70 -14.85
N PHE A 287 -6.78 1.85 -13.64
CA PHE A 287 -7.18 2.87 -12.67
C PHE A 287 -6.15 3.95 -12.48
N VAL A 288 -4.88 3.62 -12.66
CA VAL A 288 -3.77 4.51 -12.41
C VAL A 288 -3.02 4.76 -13.71
N PRO A 289 -3.25 5.91 -14.36
CA PRO A 289 -2.63 6.21 -15.65
C PRO A 289 -1.09 6.24 -15.56
N PHE A 290 -0.42 5.55 -16.49
CA PHE A 290 1.04 5.47 -16.52
C PHE A 290 1.71 6.81 -16.81
N THR A 291 1.00 7.78 -17.37
CA THR A 291 1.52 9.11 -17.73
C THR A 291 2.19 9.83 -16.56
N ALA A 292 1.67 9.69 -15.34
CA ALA A 292 2.31 10.26 -14.14
C ALA A 292 3.69 9.65 -13.86
N PHE A 293 3.91 8.38 -14.21
CA PHE A 293 5.17 7.66 -13.97
C PHE A 293 6.26 8.01 -14.98
N ASN A 294 5.91 8.54 -16.16
CA ASN A 294 6.89 9.09 -17.11
C ASN A 294 7.70 10.24 -16.48
N GLN A 295 7.07 11.05 -15.63
CA GLN A 295 7.75 12.12 -14.91
C GLN A 295 8.77 11.56 -13.91
N ILE A 296 8.46 10.46 -13.22
CA ILE A 296 9.39 9.81 -12.28
C ILE A 296 10.65 9.35 -13.00
N SER A 297 10.50 8.74 -14.18
CA SER A 297 11.64 8.28 -14.98
C SER A 297 12.56 9.44 -15.39
N GLN A 298 12.01 10.63 -15.56
CA GLN A 298 12.77 11.84 -15.90
C GLN A 298 13.46 12.49 -14.67
N LEU A 299 12.90 12.32 -13.46
CA LEU A 299 13.44 12.91 -12.23
C LEU A 299 14.78 12.28 -11.81
N ALA A 300 15.13 11.09 -12.30
CA ALA A 300 16.38 10.38 -12.02
C ALA A 300 16.76 10.35 -10.52
N ASN A 301 15.76 10.17 -9.62
CA ASN A 301 16.05 10.08 -8.19
C ASN A 301 16.79 8.76 -7.89
N PRO A 302 18.06 8.81 -7.40
CA PRO A 302 18.88 7.63 -7.20
C PRO A 302 18.36 6.68 -6.10
N PHE A 303 17.40 7.13 -5.30
CA PHE A 303 16.75 6.32 -4.25
C PHE A 303 15.53 5.55 -4.76
N VAL A 304 15.08 5.79 -6.00
CA VAL A 304 13.83 5.23 -6.52
C VAL A 304 14.10 4.27 -7.68
N ILE A 305 13.67 3.03 -7.51
CA ILE A 305 13.64 1.99 -8.56
C ILE A 305 12.21 1.88 -9.07
N LEU A 306 12.01 2.07 -10.38
CA LEU A 306 10.71 1.85 -11.03
C LEU A 306 10.75 0.55 -11.86
N LEU A 307 9.87 -0.40 -11.51
CA LEU A 307 9.58 -1.57 -12.32
C LEU A 307 8.23 -1.38 -13.01
N ALA A 308 8.26 -1.15 -14.31
CA ALA A 308 7.08 -0.80 -15.10
C ALA A 308 6.83 -1.79 -16.26
N PRO A 309 6.40 -3.03 -15.98
CA PRO A 309 6.07 -3.98 -17.04
C PRO A 309 4.87 -3.47 -17.87
N GLU A 310 4.86 -3.81 -19.18
CA GLU A 310 3.77 -3.40 -20.10
C GLU A 310 2.40 -3.92 -19.67
N LYS A 311 2.37 -5.08 -19.01
CA LYS A 311 1.17 -5.77 -18.54
C LYS A 311 1.21 -5.97 -17.04
N GLY A 312 0.04 -6.19 -16.41
CA GLY A 312 -0.03 -6.46 -14.97
C GLY A 312 -1.35 -6.08 -14.34
N GLY A 313 -2.10 -5.15 -14.94
CA GLY A 313 -3.34 -4.61 -14.39
C GLY A 313 -3.12 -3.91 -13.04
N HIS A 314 -4.18 -3.72 -12.27
CA HIS A 314 -4.12 -3.07 -10.97
C HIS A 314 -3.87 -4.09 -9.84
N VAL A 315 -2.70 -4.06 -9.22
CA VAL A 315 -2.28 -4.99 -8.13
C VAL A 315 -2.38 -6.48 -8.57
N GLY A 316 -2.43 -6.75 -9.88
CA GLY A 316 -2.62 -8.09 -10.41
C GLY A 316 -1.32 -8.90 -10.42
N PHE A 317 -0.50 -8.64 -11.41
CA PHE A 317 0.83 -9.23 -11.62
C PHE A 317 0.89 -10.76 -11.46
N VAL A 318 -0.13 -11.46 -11.98
CA VAL A 318 -0.17 -12.93 -11.98
C VAL A 318 0.71 -13.45 -13.12
N ALA A 319 1.85 -13.99 -12.76
CA ALA A 319 2.86 -14.49 -13.70
C ALA A 319 2.52 -15.86 -14.29
N ASP A 320 3.21 -16.21 -15.37
CA ASP A 320 3.23 -17.54 -15.97
C ASP A 320 3.69 -18.59 -14.94
N SER A 321 3.31 -19.85 -15.18
CA SER A 321 3.73 -21.01 -14.38
C SER A 321 5.24 -21.33 -14.48
N LYS A 322 5.90 -20.80 -15.50
CA LYS A 322 7.35 -20.95 -15.73
C LYS A 322 8.19 -19.91 -14.98
N THR A 323 7.61 -19.16 -14.06
CA THR A 323 8.38 -18.23 -13.23
C THR A 323 9.32 -18.99 -12.28
N ASP A 324 10.51 -18.47 -12.09
CA ASP A 324 11.49 -18.99 -11.11
C ASP A 324 11.15 -18.58 -9.66
N ASP A 325 10.08 -17.81 -9.47
CA ASP A 325 9.59 -17.39 -8.17
C ASP A 325 8.78 -18.50 -7.47
N LYS A 326 8.78 -18.52 -6.14
CA LYS A 326 8.06 -19.52 -5.32
C LYS A 326 6.55 -19.53 -5.56
N ASN A 327 5.99 -18.42 -6.00
CA ASN A 327 4.57 -18.26 -6.33
C ASN A 327 4.39 -17.35 -7.56
N ARG A 328 3.17 -17.30 -8.12
CA ARG A 328 2.87 -16.55 -9.34
C ARG A 328 2.61 -15.06 -9.14
N PHE A 329 2.64 -14.55 -7.92
CA PHE A 329 2.34 -13.14 -7.63
C PHE A 329 3.63 -12.33 -7.68
N TRP A 330 3.99 -11.92 -8.89
CA TRP A 330 5.29 -11.32 -9.18
C TRP A 330 5.59 -10.08 -8.34
N ALA A 331 4.63 -9.16 -8.18
CA ALA A 331 4.85 -7.97 -7.37
C ALA A 331 5.13 -8.30 -5.90
N GLU A 332 4.41 -9.29 -5.32
CA GLU A 332 4.68 -9.78 -3.96
C GLU A 332 6.11 -10.30 -3.82
N ASN A 333 6.58 -11.10 -4.79
CA ASN A 333 7.95 -11.63 -4.81
C ASN A 333 8.99 -10.51 -4.97
N ARG A 334 8.71 -9.46 -5.78
CA ARG A 334 9.62 -8.30 -5.93
C ARG A 334 9.73 -7.48 -4.65
N ILE A 335 8.63 -7.27 -3.91
CA ILE A 335 8.67 -6.64 -2.59
C ILE A 335 9.62 -7.39 -1.66
N ILE A 336 9.43 -8.71 -1.53
CA ILE A 336 10.25 -9.52 -0.62
C ILE A 336 11.71 -9.55 -1.06
N GLN A 337 11.98 -9.68 -2.36
CA GLN A 337 13.35 -9.64 -2.89
C GLN A 337 14.03 -8.31 -2.59
N PHE A 338 13.34 -7.19 -2.81
CA PHE A 338 13.83 -5.85 -2.51
C PHE A 338 14.18 -5.69 -1.02
N CYS A 339 13.24 -5.97 -0.13
CA CYS A 339 13.45 -5.84 1.30
C CYS A 339 14.59 -6.76 1.81
N ARG A 340 14.71 -7.98 1.25
CA ARG A 340 15.78 -8.91 1.62
C ARG A 340 17.14 -8.40 1.18
N LEU A 341 17.30 -7.93 -0.04
CA LEU A 341 18.57 -7.39 -0.55
C LEU A 341 19.06 -6.21 0.28
N LEU A 342 18.14 -5.33 0.72
CA LEU A 342 18.49 -4.20 1.59
C LEU A 342 18.87 -4.66 3.00
N SER A 343 18.15 -5.62 3.57
CA SER A 343 18.43 -6.15 4.93
C SER A 343 19.77 -6.88 4.98
N GLU A 344 20.09 -7.71 3.97
CA GLU A 344 21.35 -8.45 3.88
C GLU A 344 22.55 -7.51 3.75
N SER A 345 22.44 -6.44 2.96
CA SER A 345 23.51 -5.43 2.79
C SER A 345 23.84 -4.71 4.11
N HIS A 346 22.88 -4.54 5.00
CA HIS A 346 23.08 -3.93 6.31
C HIS A 346 23.84 -4.86 7.27
N ASN A 347 23.53 -6.15 7.26
CA ASN A 347 24.14 -7.14 8.15
C ASN A 347 25.63 -7.40 7.84
N VAL A 348 26.06 -7.14 6.60
CA VAL A 348 27.49 -7.26 6.20
C VAL A 348 28.31 -6.07 6.73
N LEU A 349 27.71 -4.92 6.93
CA LEU A 349 28.36 -3.68 7.37
C LEU A 349 28.37 -3.49 8.90
N GLY A 350 27.54 -4.25 9.63
CA GLY A 350 27.47 -4.25 11.09
C GLY A 350 28.38 -5.29 11.76
N ARG A 351 29.21 -5.97 10.98
CA ARG A 351 30.30 -6.83 11.45
C ARG A 351 31.64 -6.14 11.20
#